data_46eb42de6ae44cb60a696d0cbe44055f
#
_entry.id   46eb42de6ae44cb60a696d0cbe44055f
#
_cell.length_a   1.000
_cell.length_b   1.000
_cell.length_c   1.000
_cell.angle_alpha   90.00
_cell.angle_beta   90.00
_cell.angle_gamma   90.00
#
_symmetry.space_group_name_H-M   'P 1'
#
loop_
_entity.id
_entity.type
_entity.pdbx_description
1 polymer ?
#
loop_
_entity_poly.entity_id
_entity_poly.type
_entity_poly.pdbx_seq_one_letter_code
_entity_poly.pdbx_strand_id
1 'polypeptide(L)'
;MKTPAIELDERLDTIPGTTISLIQKIDGTAFSIDTLLLADFVSFTPEMMNSADLGSGSGILAFLLKYRNKNLQITGFELQNEFFELSERNLKLNSQYEGVYFENMDVRDIPARILPESYDLVVSNPPYFPAGSGRLPEKTTRAQARHELNGTVKE
;
A
#
# COMPACT_ATOMS: atom_id res chain seq x y z
N MET A 1 3.89 19.97 12.59
CA MET A 1 4.57 19.56 11.33
C MET A 1 3.95 20.31 10.15
N LYS A 2 4.74 20.63 9.11
CA LYS A 2 4.14 21.20 7.88
C LYS A 2 3.41 20.10 7.13
N THR A 3 2.18 20.35 6.69
CA THR A 3 1.43 19.47 5.80
C THR A 3 2.27 19.21 4.52
N PRO A 4 2.41 17.96 4.07
CA PRO A 4 3.12 17.67 2.82
C PRO A 4 2.53 18.45 1.66
N ALA A 5 3.37 18.89 0.73
CA ALA A 5 2.90 19.54 -0.49
C ALA A 5 2.13 18.53 -1.35
N ILE A 6 1.08 19.00 -2.03
CA ILE A 6 0.32 18.23 -3.02
C ILE A 6 0.79 18.72 -4.40
N GLU A 7 1.19 17.79 -5.27
CA GLU A 7 1.66 18.09 -6.61
C GLU A 7 0.50 18.30 -7.61
N LEU A 8 0.79 18.85 -8.80
CA LEU A 8 -0.26 19.18 -9.78
C LEU A 8 -1.05 17.96 -10.30
N ASP A 9 -0.44 16.79 -10.30
CA ASP A 9 -1.05 15.52 -10.71
C ASP A 9 -1.56 14.68 -9.55
N GLU A 10 -1.71 15.32 -8.38
CA GLU A 10 -2.16 14.68 -7.14
C GLU A 10 -3.44 15.32 -6.60
N ARG A 11 -4.12 14.59 -5.76
CA ARG A 11 -5.27 15.06 -4.99
C ARG A 11 -5.20 14.54 -3.56
N LEU A 12 -5.86 15.24 -2.64
CA LEU A 12 -6.06 14.80 -1.26
C LEU A 12 -7.45 14.19 -1.14
N ASP A 13 -7.51 12.94 -0.72
CA ASP A 13 -8.76 12.23 -0.42
C ASP A 13 -8.82 11.91 1.08
N THR A 14 -10.03 11.93 1.64
CA THR A 14 -10.29 11.44 3.01
C THR A 14 -11.17 10.20 2.92
N ILE A 15 -10.80 9.14 3.65
CA ILE A 15 -11.58 7.90 3.66
C ILE A 15 -12.81 8.09 4.54
N PRO A 16 -14.04 7.97 4.00
CA PRO A 16 -15.27 8.17 4.76
C PRO A 16 -15.34 7.27 6.00
N GLY A 17 -15.77 7.83 7.13
CA GLY A 17 -15.89 7.10 8.40
C GLY A 17 -14.57 6.88 9.13
N THR A 18 -13.47 7.42 8.64
CA THR A 18 -12.14 7.33 9.26
C THR A 18 -11.49 8.71 9.42
N THR A 19 -10.33 8.76 10.07
CA THR A 19 -9.46 9.95 10.14
C THR A 19 -8.29 9.87 9.14
N ILE A 20 -8.35 8.93 8.18
CA ILE A 20 -7.29 8.71 7.19
C ILE A 20 -7.44 9.72 6.05
N SER A 21 -6.37 10.48 5.79
CA SER A 21 -6.24 11.37 4.64
C SER A 21 -5.09 10.90 3.76
N LEU A 22 -5.29 10.84 2.45
CA LEU A 22 -4.31 10.30 1.51
C LEU A 22 -4.09 11.23 0.33
N ILE A 23 -2.84 11.49 0.03
CA ILE A 23 -2.43 12.03 -1.26
C ILE A 23 -2.44 10.89 -2.26
N GLN A 24 -3.07 11.08 -3.40
CA GLN A 24 -3.19 10.09 -4.48
C GLN A 24 -2.96 10.73 -5.84
N LYS A 25 -2.45 9.94 -6.78
CA LYS A 25 -2.33 10.38 -8.18
C LYS A 25 -3.72 10.50 -8.84
N ILE A 26 -3.92 11.55 -9.64
CA ILE A 26 -5.19 11.81 -10.35
C ILE A 26 -5.38 10.83 -11.50
N ASP A 27 -4.32 10.33 -12.10
CA ASP A 27 -4.33 9.55 -13.34
C ASP A 27 -4.83 8.10 -13.21
N GLY A 28 -5.46 7.75 -12.08
CA GLY A 28 -6.17 6.49 -11.90
C GLY A 28 -5.37 5.36 -11.26
N THR A 29 -4.26 5.70 -10.61
CA THR A 29 -3.56 4.81 -9.66
C THR A 29 -4.10 4.97 -8.23
N ALA A 30 -5.27 5.63 -8.09
CA ALA A 30 -5.98 5.71 -6.83
C ALA A 30 -6.44 4.32 -6.36
N PHE A 31 -6.58 4.15 -5.04
CA PHE A 31 -7.08 2.90 -4.48
C PHE A 31 -8.45 2.50 -5.05
N SER A 32 -8.68 1.20 -5.15
CA SER A 32 -9.96 0.63 -5.60
C SER A 32 -10.84 0.23 -4.42
N ILE A 33 -12.09 -0.08 -4.71
CA ILE A 33 -13.03 -0.67 -3.74
C ILE A 33 -12.47 -1.99 -3.18
N ASP A 34 -11.68 -2.72 -3.97
CA ASP A 34 -11.09 -4.00 -3.57
C ASP A 34 -10.15 -3.83 -2.37
N THR A 35 -9.41 -2.71 -2.29
CA THR A 35 -8.57 -2.39 -1.14
C THR A 35 -9.40 -2.22 0.14
N LEU A 36 -10.56 -1.57 0.04
CA LEU A 36 -11.47 -1.40 1.18
C LEU A 36 -12.07 -2.73 1.61
N LEU A 37 -12.50 -3.55 0.63
CA LEU A 37 -13.06 -4.88 0.89
C LEU A 37 -11.99 -5.81 1.49
N LEU A 38 -10.77 -5.78 0.99
CA LEU A 38 -9.66 -6.56 1.55
C LEU A 38 -9.38 -6.13 2.99
N ALA A 39 -9.31 -4.83 3.25
CA ALA A 39 -9.12 -4.35 4.60
C ALA A 39 -10.24 -4.81 5.54
N ASP A 40 -11.50 -4.85 5.08
CA ASP A 40 -12.65 -5.30 5.87
C ASP A 40 -12.66 -6.82 6.05
N PHE A 41 -12.23 -7.57 5.05
CA PHE A 41 -12.17 -9.04 5.07
C PHE A 41 -11.19 -9.59 6.11
N VAL A 42 -10.10 -8.86 6.40
CA VAL A 42 -9.09 -9.30 7.39
C VAL A 42 -9.74 -9.46 8.76
N SER A 43 -9.59 -10.65 9.33
CA SER A 43 -9.97 -10.95 10.71
C SER A 43 -8.73 -10.97 11.59
N PHE A 44 -8.73 -10.17 12.65
CA PHE A 44 -7.60 -10.11 13.58
C PHE A 44 -7.80 -11.07 14.75
N THR A 45 -6.73 -11.71 15.19
CA THR A 45 -6.67 -12.37 16.49
C THR A 45 -5.91 -11.49 17.49
N PRO A 46 -6.09 -11.67 18.81
CA PRO A 46 -5.37 -10.87 19.82
C PRO A 46 -3.85 -10.99 19.76
N GLU A 47 -3.34 -12.08 19.21
CA GLU A 47 -1.91 -12.40 19.12
C GLU A 47 -1.23 -11.73 17.91
N MET A 48 -2.00 -11.29 16.91
CA MET A 48 -1.44 -10.64 15.72
C MET A 48 -0.88 -9.25 16.06
N MET A 49 0.42 -9.13 16.00
CA MET A 49 1.15 -7.91 16.32
C MET A 49 1.87 -7.31 15.10
N ASN A 50 2.36 -8.16 14.18
CA ASN A 50 3.17 -7.73 13.05
C ASN A 50 2.51 -8.12 11.73
N SER A 51 2.43 -7.18 10.79
CA SER A 51 1.90 -7.45 9.46
C SER A 51 2.75 -6.85 8.34
N ALA A 52 2.68 -7.48 7.18
CA ALA A 52 3.28 -7.00 5.94
C ALA A 52 2.19 -6.70 4.92
N ASP A 53 2.35 -5.58 4.20
CA ASP A 53 1.54 -5.20 3.03
C ASP A 53 2.45 -5.22 1.79
N LEU A 54 2.30 -6.25 0.95
CA LEU A 54 3.16 -6.47 -0.21
C LEU A 54 2.61 -5.73 -1.44
N GLY A 55 3.41 -4.80 -1.97
CA GLY A 55 2.98 -3.87 -3.01
C GLY A 55 2.07 -2.79 -2.44
N SER A 56 2.53 -2.10 -1.38
CA SER A 56 1.69 -1.21 -0.57
C SER A 56 1.18 0.05 -1.30
N GLY A 57 1.77 0.39 -2.45
CA GLY A 57 1.36 1.57 -3.22
C GLY A 57 1.43 2.85 -2.39
N SER A 58 0.33 3.61 -2.35
CA SER A 58 0.20 4.83 -1.54
C SER A 58 0.05 4.58 -0.03
N GLY A 59 0.03 3.30 0.41
CA GLY A 59 -0.06 2.90 1.82
C GLY A 59 -1.47 2.77 2.40
N ILE A 60 -2.51 2.90 1.59
CA ILE A 60 -3.89 2.92 2.10
C ILE A 60 -4.27 1.67 2.89
N LEU A 61 -3.89 0.47 2.39
CA LEU A 61 -4.24 -0.79 3.06
C LEU A 61 -3.60 -0.85 4.45
N ALA A 62 -2.34 -0.45 4.57
CA ALA A 62 -1.65 -0.36 5.85
C ALA A 62 -2.38 0.57 6.84
N PHE A 63 -2.81 1.77 6.40
CA PHE A 63 -3.57 2.69 7.26
C PHE A 63 -4.93 2.13 7.67
N LEU A 64 -5.65 1.48 6.75
CA LEU A 64 -6.95 0.87 7.05
C LEU A 64 -6.83 -0.26 8.08
N LEU A 65 -5.83 -1.14 7.94
CA LEU A 65 -5.58 -2.21 8.89
C LEU A 65 -5.19 -1.64 10.26
N LYS A 66 -4.33 -0.61 10.30
CA LYS A 66 -3.96 0.09 11.53
C LYS A 66 -5.15 0.79 12.18
N TYR A 67 -6.04 1.40 11.40
CA TYR A 67 -7.28 2.00 11.89
C TYR A 67 -8.17 0.96 12.60
N ARG A 68 -8.27 -0.26 12.03
CA ARG A 68 -9.05 -1.38 12.58
C ARG A 68 -8.39 -2.06 13.78
N ASN A 69 -7.06 -2.17 13.79
CA ASN A 69 -6.30 -2.74 14.91
C ASN A 69 -5.13 -1.82 15.29
N LYS A 70 -5.33 -1.04 16.34
CA LYS A 70 -4.36 -0.04 16.82
C LYS A 70 -3.06 -0.65 17.37
N ASN A 71 -3.06 -1.93 17.74
CA ASN A 71 -1.87 -2.62 18.28
C ASN A 71 -0.96 -3.15 17.17
N LEU A 72 -1.47 -3.28 15.93
CA LEU A 72 -0.74 -3.86 14.83
C LEU A 72 0.44 -2.97 14.41
N GLN A 73 1.63 -3.57 14.24
CA GLN A 73 2.77 -2.98 13.55
C GLN A 73 2.69 -3.40 12.08
N ILE A 74 2.79 -2.47 11.16
CA ILE A 74 2.61 -2.76 9.73
C ILE A 74 3.78 -2.24 8.94
N THR A 75 4.40 -3.10 8.13
CA THR A 75 5.42 -2.71 7.16
C THR A 75 4.87 -2.89 5.75
N GLY A 76 4.73 -1.79 5.03
CA GLY A 76 4.40 -1.80 3.60
C GLY A 76 5.68 -1.85 2.76
N PHE A 77 5.72 -2.80 1.82
CA PHE A 77 6.82 -2.95 0.87
C PHE A 77 6.37 -2.47 -0.51
N GLU A 78 7.11 -1.53 -1.09
CA GLU A 78 6.77 -0.98 -2.41
C GLU A 78 8.03 -0.90 -3.30
N LEU A 79 7.93 -1.49 -4.49
CA LEU A 79 9.02 -1.52 -5.45
C LEU A 79 9.22 -0.17 -6.14
N GLN A 80 8.13 0.50 -6.49
CA GLN A 80 8.16 1.74 -7.27
C GLN A 80 8.47 2.93 -6.36
N ASN A 81 9.63 3.56 -6.57
CA ASN A 81 10.09 4.68 -5.74
C ASN A 81 9.07 5.82 -5.66
N GLU A 82 8.34 6.10 -6.74
CA GLU A 82 7.30 7.14 -6.77
C GLU A 82 6.17 6.85 -5.76
N PHE A 83 5.71 5.61 -5.67
CA PHE A 83 4.68 5.23 -4.70
C PHE A 83 5.22 5.10 -3.28
N PHE A 84 6.46 4.65 -3.12
CA PHE A 84 7.11 4.65 -1.82
C PHE A 84 7.23 6.08 -1.26
N GLU A 85 7.70 7.05 -2.05
CA GLU A 85 7.76 8.46 -1.63
C GLU A 85 6.36 9.02 -1.30
N LEU A 86 5.35 8.59 -2.06
CA LEU A 86 3.96 8.96 -1.80
C LEU A 86 3.46 8.38 -0.46
N SER A 87 3.77 7.11 -0.16
CA SER A 87 3.41 6.48 1.11
C SER A 87 4.08 7.16 2.30
N GLU A 88 5.34 7.57 2.18
CA GLU A 88 6.07 8.35 3.19
C GLU A 88 5.44 9.75 3.43
N ARG A 89 4.92 10.38 2.39
CA ARG A 89 4.17 11.64 2.53
C ARG A 89 2.82 11.40 3.20
N ASN A 90 2.14 10.32 2.87
CA ASN A 90 0.92 9.90 3.51
C ASN A 90 1.12 9.53 4.98
N LEU A 91 2.26 8.94 5.34
CA LEU A 91 2.63 8.68 6.72
C LEU A 91 2.73 9.98 7.54
N LYS A 92 3.30 11.03 6.97
CA LYS A 92 3.37 12.35 7.61
C LYS A 92 2.00 12.99 7.81
N LEU A 93 1.06 12.77 6.87
CA LEU A 93 -0.35 13.23 7.01
C LEU A 93 -1.10 12.46 8.09
N ASN A 94 -0.74 11.22 8.31
CA ASN A 94 -1.42 10.29 9.21
C ASN A 94 -0.56 9.93 10.41
N SER A 95 0.18 10.90 10.95
CA SER A 95 1.14 10.70 12.05
C SER A 95 0.52 10.15 13.34
N GLN A 96 -0.81 10.17 13.46
CA GLN A 96 -1.55 9.54 14.56
C GLN A 96 -1.56 7.99 14.48
N TYR A 97 -1.20 7.40 13.34
CA TYR A 97 -1.12 5.95 13.14
C TYR A 97 0.31 5.45 13.36
N GLU A 98 0.79 5.56 14.61
CA GLU A 98 2.10 5.03 15.00
C GLU A 98 2.19 3.52 14.73
N GLY A 99 3.36 3.05 14.29
CA GLY A 99 3.59 1.64 13.97
C GLY A 99 3.22 1.26 12.54
N VAL A 100 3.00 2.25 11.65
CA VAL A 100 3.00 2.05 10.20
C VAL A 100 4.36 2.48 9.66
N TYR A 101 4.96 1.63 8.84
CA TYR A 101 6.28 1.84 8.23
C TYR A 101 6.21 1.50 6.75
N PHE A 102 7.07 2.10 5.93
CA PHE A 102 7.21 1.76 4.53
C PHE A 102 8.68 1.51 4.18
N GLU A 103 8.91 0.55 3.29
CA GLU A 103 10.23 0.23 2.75
C GLU A 103 10.19 0.17 1.23
N ASN A 104 11.13 0.83 0.57
CA ASN A 104 11.31 0.71 -0.87
C ASN A 104 12.08 -0.58 -1.16
N MET A 105 11.36 -1.66 -1.45
CA MET A 105 11.91 -2.99 -1.59
C MET A 105 11.13 -3.81 -2.63
N ASP A 106 11.86 -4.61 -3.39
CA ASP A 106 11.26 -5.68 -4.18
C ASP A 106 10.84 -6.83 -3.24
N VAL A 107 9.58 -7.25 -3.34
CA VAL A 107 9.05 -8.35 -2.50
C VAL A 107 9.82 -9.66 -2.71
N ARG A 108 10.47 -9.84 -3.85
CA ARG A 108 11.33 -10.99 -4.16
C ARG A 108 12.62 -11.03 -3.32
N ASP A 109 13.03 -9.88 -2.79
CA ASP A 109 14.21 -9.77 -1.92
C ASP A 109 13.88 -10.05 -0.44
N ILE A 110 12.59 -10.13 -0.07
CA ILE A 110 12.15 -10.38 1.30
C ILE A 110 12.79 -11.64 1.90
N PRO A 111 12.84 -12.80 1.20
CA PRO A 111 13.42 -14.01 1.77
C PRO A 111 14.91 -13.90 2.12
N ALA A 112 15.63 -12.98 1.49
CA ALA A 112 17.05 -12.74 1.77
C ALA A 112 17.28 -11.73 2.90
N ARG A 113 16.27 -10.91 3.25
CA ARG A 113 16.42 -9.78 4.19
C ARG A 113 15.60 -9.93 5.46
N ILE A 114 14.52 -10.69 5.40
CA ILE A 114 13.57 -10.84 6.51
C ILE A 114 13.52 -12.31 6.89
N LEU A 115 13.59 -12.58 8.19
CA LEU A 115 13.53 -13.94 8.71
C LEU A 115 12.15 -14.57 8.44
N PRO A 116 12.08 -15.88 8.17
CA PRO A 116 10.80 -16.57 8.11
C PRO A 116 9.95 -16.33 9.37
N GLU A 117 8.64 -16.35 9.21
CA GLU A 117 7.68 -16.20 10.33
C GLU A 117 7.78 -14.86 11.09
N SER A 118 8.35 -13.81 10.47
CA SER A 118 8.42 -12.47 11.07
C SER A 118 7.09 -11.73 11.12
N TYR A 119 6.09 -12.16 10.36
CA TYR A 119 4.78 -11.53 10.28
C TYR A 119 3.65 -12.51 10.61
N ASP A 120 2.70 -12.06 11.43
CA ASP A 120 1.50 -12.80 11.81
C ASP A 120 0.41 -12.70 10.72
N LEU A 121 0.47 -11.63 9.93
CA LEU A 121 -0.45 -11.33 8.84
C LEU A 121 0.32 -10.80 7.64
N VAL A 122 0.06 -11.38 6.47
CA VAL A 122 0.56 -10.86 5.20
C VAL A 122 -0.63 -10.57 4.31
N VAL A 123 -0.68 -9.36 3.77
CA VAL A 123 -1.71 -8.91 2.83
C VAL A 123 -1.07 -8.41 1.55
N SER A 124 -1.80 -8.50 0.46
CA SER A 124 -1.41 -7.92 -0.83
C SER A 124 -2.65 -7.62 -1.65
N ASN A 125 -2.64 -6.50 -2.35
CA ASN A 125 -3.61 -6.17 -3.39
C ASN A 125 -2.88 -6.00 -4.72
N PRO A 126 -2.43 -7.11 -5.34
CA PRO A 126 -1.57 -7.09 -6.51
C PRO A 126 -2.33 -6.62 -7.76
N PRO A 127 -1.63 -6.21 -8.82
CA PRO A 127 -2.26 -5.90 -10.09
C PRO A 127 -3.00 -7.12 -10.67
N TYR A 128 -4.21 -6.89 -11.19
CA TYR A 128 -5.12 -7.96 -11.62
C TYR A 128 -4.93 -8.42 -13.07
N PHE A 129 -4.21 -7.66 -13.88
CA PHE A 129 -4.10 -7.92 -15.30
C PHE A 129 -2.72 -8.48 -15.64
N PRO A 130 -2.64 -9.69 -16.24
CA PRO A 130 -1.39 -10.22 -16.74
C PRO A 130 -0.69 -9.26 -17.69
N ALA A 131 0.64 -9.29 -17.69
CA ALA A 131 1.43 -8.51 -18.63
C ALA A 131 0.99 -8.83 -20.06
N GLY A 132 0.70 -7.79 -20.86
CA GLY A 132 0.25 -7.94 -22.24
C GLY A 132 -1.24 -8.25 -22.42
N SER A 133 -2.05 -8.31 -21.34
CA SER A 133 -3.50 -8.42 -21.42
C SER A 133 -4.14 -7.05 -21.58
N GLY A 134 -4.97 -6.88 -22.61
CA GLY A 134 -5.71 -5.63 -22.86
C GLY A 134 -4.85 -4.47 -23.37
N ARG A 135 -5.44 -3.28 -23.41
CA ARG A 135 -4.76 -2.05 -23.83
C ARG A 135 -3.95 -1.49 -22.66
N LEU A 136 -2.63 -1.51 -22.77
CA LEU A 136 -1.76 -0.88 -21.78
C LEU A 136 -2.08 0.62 -21.66
N PRO A 137 -2.14 1.18 -20.44
CA PRO A 137 -2.20 2.62 -20.25
C PRO A 137 -0.98 3.30 -20.86
N GLU A 138 -1.16 4.53 -21.37
CA GLU A 138 -0.06 5.28 -22.02
C GLU A 138 1.07 5.62 -21.05
N LYS A 139 0.79 5.76 -19.75
CA LYS A 139 1.80 6.06 -18.73
C LYS A 139 2.34 4.76 -18.11
N THR A 140 3.65 4.64 -18.05
CA THR A 140 4.37 3.47 -17.51
C THR A 140 3.96 3.13 -16.07
N THR A 141 3.84 4.14 -15.19
CA THR A 141 3.44 3.97 -13.79
C THR A 141 2.07 3.30 -13.66
N ARG A 142 1.11 3.71 -14.50
CA ARG A 142 -0.25 3.15 -14.50
C ARG A 142 -0.28 1.73 -15.06
N ALA A 143 0.57 1.43 -16.04
CA ALA A 143 0.71 0.09 -16.57
C ALA A 143 1.28 -0.86 -15.49
N GLN A 144 2.30 -0.41 -14.76
CA GLN A 144 2.91 -1.18 -13.66
C GLN A 144 1.94 -1.44 -12.50
N ALA A 145 1.07 -0.46 -12.17
CA ALA A 145 0.09 -0.59 -11.10
C ALA A 145 -1.09 -1.52 -11.43
N ARG A 146 -1.37 -1.79 -12.71
CA ARG A 146 -2.53 -2.58 -13.15
C ARG A 146 -2.18 -3.89 -13.82
N HIS A 147 -0.95 -4.03 -14.29
CA HIS A 147 -0.48 -5.21 -15.02
C HIS A 147 0.74 -5.80 -14.30
N GLU A 148 0.88 -7.09 -14.37
CA GLU A 148 1.99 -7.86 -13.78
C GLU A 148 3.32 -7.60 -14.54
N LEU A 149 3.75 -6.34 -14.67
CA LEU A 149 4.97 -6.00 -15.41
C LEU A 149 6.24 -6.26 -14.60
N ASN A 150 6.15 -6.18 -13.27
CA ASN A 150 7.28 -6.32 -12.35
C ASN A 150 7.22 -7.59 -11.50
N GLY A 151 6.14 -8.36 -11.60
CA GLY A 151 5.93 -9.61 -10.88
C GLY A 151 4.55 -10.18 -11.12
N THR A 152 4.33 -11.44 -10.81
CA THR A 152 3.05 -12.12 -10.98
C THR A 152 2.53 -12.66 -9.66
N VAL A 153 1.22 -12.96 -9.61
CA VAL A 153 0.59 -13.60 -8.43
C VAL A 153 1.22 -14.98 -8.09
N LYS A 154 2.00 -15.54 -9.01
CA LYS A 154 2.67 -16.82 -8.81
C LYS A 154 4.08 -16.72 -8.23
N GLU A 155 4.62 -15.53 -8.13
CA GLU A 155 5.92 -15.21 -7.51
C GLU A 155 5.73 -14.82 -6.03
#